data_22e2e46e08d0c8c483311eb510f6c4c8
#
_entry.id   22e2e46e08d0c8c483311eb510f6c4c8
#
_cell.length_a   1.000
_cell.length_b   1.000
_cell.length_c   1.000
_cell.angle_alpha   90.00
_cell.angle_beta   90.00
_cell.angle_gamma   90.00
#
_symmetry.space_group_name_H-M   'P 1'
#
loop_
_entity.id
_entity.type
_entity.pdbx_description
1 polymer ?
#
loop_
_entity_poly.entity_id
_entity_poly.type
_entity_poly.pdbx_seq_one_letter_code
_entity_poly.pdbx_strand_id
1 'polypeptide(L)'
;MAALSPCDPCSFSRPDLCAVVHADLDINVNFDKKVISGTVHITVEKKQAGVETIILDTRDVTVTQVSDKDSGQELTFSLGEPTGTFGSKLEIKLPNGNGKKYTLSIKYATSPKCSALQWLRPEQTAGKRQPYLFSQCEAIHARSLFPCQDSPAVKFPYSAKVTAPREVTVLMSAVRLGSDPCAGDSASLETRFLQEIPIPSYLLAIVAGDIESRNIGPRSKVWSEKEFVDEAAYEFAETEEMLKAAESLMGPYVWTQYDLLVLPPSFPFGGMENPCLTFVTPTLLAGDRSLANVVAHEIAHSWTGNLVTNKTFEHFWLNEGHTVFLERKIQSALFGGEKMMHFCGSEGLKELQYAVETLKNGPYTRLVVDLKGVDPDDAFSTVPYEKGFTLLFYLETLLGGPGVFEKFLRSYIEKFTKESIDTQQWKEYLYSYFSDEKSQTALKTVDWDTWFNGQGMPPVIPDYDTSLASACTTLREKWCAASDSDLSQFKADDLTPLSSMQRREFLSQLLQQPPLSVTKLQKMQEVYDFNSVRNSEIRFRWLRLGLLSHWADAIPRAIQFVTEQGRMKFVRPLYRDMYAWEEARQPAIDNFLAVKDEMHNTTAGLIEKELHLK
;
A
#
# COMPACT_ATOMS: atom_id res chain seq x y z
N MET A 1 1.85 -23.41 12.27
CA MET A 1 0.97 -23.02 13.38
C MET A 1 -0.50 -23.11 12.92
N ALA A 2 -1.46 -23.23 13.84
CA ALA A 2 -2.88 -23.20 13.48
C ALA A 2 -3.32 -21.76 13.16
N ALA A 3 -4.43 -21.62 12.41
CA ALA A 3 -5.09 -20.33 12.25
C ALA A 3 -5.56 -19.79 13.61
N LEU A 4 -5.54 -18.46 13.80
CA LEU A 4 -5.97 -17.84 15.06
C LEU A 4 -7.48 -17.95 15.26
N SER A 5 -8.24 -17.89 14.17
CA SER A 5 -9.68 -18.19 14.16
C SER A 5 -10.08 -18.91 12.86
N PRO A 6 -11.27 -19.53 12.82
CA PRO A 6 -11.77 -20.13 11.58
C PRO A 6 -12.19 -19.10 10.52
N CYS A 7 -12.32 -17.80 10.88
CA CYS A 7 -12.73 -16.74 9.97
C CYS A 7 -11.55 -16.08 9.26
N ASP A 8 -10.40 -16.00 9.95
CA ASP A 8 -9.19 -15.35 9.45
C ASP A 8 -7.95 -15.94 10.15
N PRO A 9 -6.93 -16.41 9.41
CA PRO A 9 -5.73 -16.96 10.02
C PRO A 9 -4.94 -15.95 10.85
N CYS A 10 -5.10 -14.64 10.59
CA CYS A 10 -4.36 -13.55 11.21
C CYS A 10 -5.13 -12.77 12.27
N SER A 11 -6.38 -13.15 12.60
CA SER A 11 -7.22 -12.48 13.59
C SER A 11 -7.82 -13.46 14.59
N PHE A 12 -7.87 -13.07 15.87
CA PHE A 12 -8.57 -13.84 16.91
C PHE A 12 -10.09 -13.68 16.82
N SER A 13 -10.56 -12.65 16.10
CA SER A 13 -11.97 -12.27 16.11
C SER A 13 -12.88 -13.33 15.47
N ARG A 14 -14.14 -13.32 15.92
CA ARG A 14 -15.20 -14.24 15.50
C ARG A 14 -16.42 -13.45 15.01
N PRO A 15 -16.29 -12.75 13.86
CA PRO A 15 -17.40 -11.97 13.31
C PRO A 15 -18.60 -12.82 12.89
N ASP A 16 -18.40 -14.12 12.69
CA ASP A 16 -19.46 -15.11 12.47
C ASP A 16 -20.36 -15.32 13.69
N LEU A 17 -19.87 -15.01 14.89
CA LEU A 17 -20.61 -15.07 16.15
C LEU A 17 -21.14 -13.69 16.57
N CYS A 18 -20.25 -12.69 16.61
CA CYS A 18 -20.56 -11.31 16.97
C CYS A 18 -19.65 -10.36 16.18
N ALA A 19 -20.25 -9.45 15.44
CA ALA A 19 -19.52 -8.55 14.55
C ALA A 19 -19.64 -7.08 14.97
N VAL A 20 -18.54 -6.31 14.84
CA VAL A 20 -18.55 -4.86 14.93
C VAL A 20 -19.29 -4.31 13.72
N VAL A 21 -20.23 -3.38 13.95
CA VAL A 21 -21.05 -2.74 12.90
C VAL A 21 -20.96 -1.23 12.90
N HIS A 22 -20.31 -0.61 13.89
CA HIS A 22 -20.00 0.82 13.97
C HIS A 22 -18.90 1.09 14.99
N ALA A 23 -18.10 2.13 14.78
CA ALA A 23 -17.11 2.60 15.75
C ALA A 23 -17.15 4.13 15.87
N ASP A 24 -17.12 4.64 17.12
CA ASP A 24 -16.91 6.07 17.42
C ASP A 24 -15.63 6.20 18.25
N LEU A 25 -14.68 7.01 17.77
CA LEU A 25 -13.42 7.27 18.47
C LEU A 25 -13.47 8.66 19.13
N ASP A 26 -13.18 8.73 20.42
CA ASP A 26 -12.96 9.96 21.17
C ASP A 26 -11.56 9.89 21.76
N ILE A 27 -10.58 10.48 21.04
CA ILE A 27 -9.16 10.24 21.25
C ILE A 27 -8.34 11.52 21.34
N ASN A 28 -7.23 11.44 22.09
CA ASN A 28 -6.28 12.50 22.28
C ASN A 28 -4.89 12.09 21.76
N VAL A 29 -4.25 12.95 20.98
CA VAL A 29 -2.89 12.78 20.47
C VAL A 29 -1.91 13.47 21.41
N ASN A 30 -1.04 12.69 22.04
CA ASN A 30 -0.01 13.19 22.93
C ASN A 30 1.39 12.96 22.36
N PHE A 31 1.99 14.00 21.81
CA PHE A 31 3.31 13.93 21.18
C PHE A 31 4.45 13.71 22.20
N ASP A 32 4.34 14.26 23.42
CA ASP A 32 5.38 14.11 24.44
C ASP A 32 5.51 12.66 24.90
N LYS A 33 4.37 12.00 25.11
CA LYS A 33 4.30 10.59 25.51
C LYS A 33 4.35 9.63 24.33
N LYS A 34 4.17 10.12 23.11
CA LYS A 34 4.03 9.32 21.88
C LYS A 34 2.91 8.27 22.00
N VAL A 35 1.75 8.70 22.46
CA VAL A 35 0.57 7.83 22.60
C VAL A 35 -0.68 8.51 22.08
N ILE A 36 -1.60 7.70 21.56
CA ILE A 36 -3.00 8.04 21.38
C ILE A 36 -3.77 7.39 22.52
N SER A 37 -4.61 8.14 23.22
CA SER A 37 -5.41 7.62 24.32
C SER A 37 -6.82 8.18 24.28
N GLY A 38 -7.77 7.45 24.81
CA GLY A 38 -9.17 7.88 24.84
C GLY A 38 -10.12 6.71 24.98
N THR A 39 -11.27 6.85 24.33
CA THR A 39 -12.33 5.83 24.34
C THR A 39 -12.75 5.50 22.93
N VAL A 40 -12.86 4.23 22.60
CA VAL A 40 -13.60 3.77 21.43
C VAL A 40 -14.94 3.20 21.87
N HIS A 41 -16.00 3.68 21.24
CA HIS A 41 -17.34 3.11 21.38
C HIS A 41 -17.60 2.21 20.19
N ILE A 42 -17.71 0.90 20.40
CA ILE A 42 -18.00 -0.06 19.34
C ILE A 42 -19.42 -0.58 19.46
N THR A 43 -20.20 -0.46 18.41
CA THR A 43 -21.51 -1.12 18.32
C THR A 43 -21.31 -2.50 17.73
N VAL A 44 -21.76 -3.51 18.43
CA VAL A 44 -21.62 -4.92 18.07
C VAL A 44 -22.98 -5.56 17.84
N GLU A 45 -23.04 -6.51 16.92
CA GLU A 45 -24.26 -7.26 16.59
C GLU A 45 -24.02 -8.76 16.73
N LYS A 46 -24.82 -9.41 17.58
CA LYS A 46 -24.84 -10.87 17.67
C LYS A 46 -25.39 -11.47 16.37
N LYS A 47 -24.65 -12.37 15.76
CA LYS A 47 -25.04 -13.10 14.55
C LYS A 47 -25.70 -14.45 14.87
N GLN A 48 -25.48 -14.95 16.08
CA GLN A 48 -26.04 -16.22 16.57
C GLN A 48 -26.67 -16.04 17.95
N ALA A 49 -27.69 -16.82 18.24
CA ALA A 49 -28.29 -16.88 19.56
C ALA A 49 -27.31 -17.51 20.58
N GLY A 50 -27.41 -17.07 21.86
CA GLY A 50 -26.56 -17.60 22.93
C GLY A 50 -25.12 -17.09 22.95
N VAL A 51 -24.72 -16.16 22.04
CA VAL A 51 -23.41 -15.53 22.09
C VAL A 51 -23.35 -14.56 23.28
N GLU A 52 -22.40 -14.79 24.19
CA GLU A 52 -22.22 -14.01 25.43
C GLU A 52 -20.98 -13.12 25.43
N THR A 53 -20.08 -13.29 24.47
CA THR A 53 -18.82 -12.56 24.41
C THR A 53 -18.57 -12.00 23.00
N ILE A 54 -17.77 -10.92 22.92
CA ILE A 54 -17.12 -10.49 21.69
C ILE A 54 -15.61 -10.61 21.84
N ILE A 55 -14.95 -11.00 20.76
CA ILE A 55 -13.49 -11.10 20.66
C ILE A 55 -12.98 -10.00 19.73
N LEU A 56 -12.03 -9.23 20.25
CA LEU A 56 -11.30 -8.19 19.53
C LEU A 56 -9.81 -8.54 19.48
N ASP A 57 -9.12 -8.00 18.49
CA ASP A 57 -7.67 -8.02 18.37
C ASP A 57 -7.08 -6.78 19.05
N THR A 58 -5.95 -6.95 19.74
CA THR A 58 -5.13 -5.88 20.31
C THR A 58 -3.66 -6.21 20.14
N ARG A 59 -2.81 -5.18 20.07
CA ARG A 59 -1.35 -5.34 20.07
C ARG A 59 -0.72 -4.17 20.80
N ASP A 60 -0.08 -4.46 21.94
CA ASP A 60 0.56 -3.45 22.80
C ASP A 60 -0.36 -2.29 23.22
N VAL A 61 -1.67 -2.56 23.33
CA VAL A 61 -2.69 -1.60 23.77
C VAL A 61 -3.02 -1.87 25.23
N THR A 62 -3.03 -0.81 26.04
CA THR A 62 -3.51 -0.87 27.44
C THR A 62 -4.99 -0.59 27.48
N VAL A 63 -5.80 -1.57 27.87
CA VAL A 63 -7.24 -1.42 28.12
C VAL A 63 -7.44 -1.23 29.63
N THR A 64 -8.02 -0.10 30.04
CA THR A 64 -8.21 0.24 31.46
C THR A 64 -9.61 0.01 31.96
N GLN A 65 -10.63 0.12 31.10
CA GLN A 65 -12.02 -0.02 31.47
C GLN A 65 -12.86 -0.43 30.27
N VAL A 66 -13.84 -1.29 30.50
CA VAL A 66 -14.88 -1.61 29.51
C VAL A 66 -16.24 -1.47 30.20
N SER A 67 -17.18 -0.79 29.55
CA SER A 67 -18.56 -0.63 30.05
C SER A 67 -19.57 -0.69 28.91
N ASP A 68 -20.79 -1.01 29.26
CA ASP A 68 -21.95 -0.81 28.38
C ASP A 68 -22.24 0.70 28.27
N LYS A 69 -22.27 1.23 27.07
CA LYS A 69 -22.45 2.68 26.84
C LYS A 69 -23.79 3.20 27.34
N ASP A 70 -24.85 2.40 27.17
CA ASP A 70 -26.21 2.84 27.45
C ASP A 70 -26.53 2.82 28.97
N SER A 71 -26.10 1.79 29.68
CA SER A 71 -26.34 1.66 31.12
C SER A 71 -25.20 2.19 31.99
N GLY A 72 -24.00 2.39 31.43
CA GLY A 72 -22.79 2.69 32.20
C GLY A 72 -22.24 1.54 33.02
N GLN A 73 -22.85 0.34 32.95
CA GLN A 73 -22.42 -0.82 33.70
C GLN A 73 -21.03 -1.29 33.26
N GLU A 74 -20.13 -1.50 34.21
CA GLU A 74 -18.83 -2.11 33.91
C GLU A 74 -19.00 -3.57 33.46
N LEU A 75 -18.21 -3.92 32.42
CA LEU A 75 -18.21 -5.24 31.83
C LEU A 75 -16.90 -5.97 32.12
N THR A 76 -17.00 -7.25 32.36
CA THR A 76 -15.84 -8.12 32.56
C THR A 76 -15.14 -8.33 31.21
N PHE A 77 -13.83 -8.17 31.21
CA PHE A 77 -12.99 -8.49 30.06
C PHE A 77 -11.72 -9.21 30.49
N SER A 78 -11.12 -9.92 29.55
CA SER A 78 -9.81 -10.56 29.75
C SER A 78 -8.92 -10.32 28.52
N LEU A 79 -7.64 -10.10 28.79
CA LEU A 79 -6.60 -9.95 27.77
C LEU A 79 -5.74 -11.22 27.78
N GLY A 80 -5.68 -11.91 26.64
CA GLY A 80 -4.85 -13.11 26.47
C GLY A 80 -3.37 -12.79 26.37
N GLU A 81 -2.54 -13.83 26.50
CA GLU A 81 -1.09 -13.69 26.31
C GLU A 81 -0.76 -13.28 24.86
N PRO A 82 0.29 -12.46 24.67
CA PRO A 82 0.73 -12.05 23.33
C PRO A 82 1.18 -13.26 22.48
N THR A 83 0.73 -13.29 21.24
CA THR A 83 1.08 -14.32 20.24
C THR A 83 1.91 -13.68 19.14
N GLY A 84 3.18 -13.40 19.39
CA GLY A 84 4.10 -12.80 18.41
C GLY A 84 3.55 -11.49 17.82
N THR A 85 3.64 -11.35 16.50
CA THR A 85 3.18 -10.17 15.76
C THR A 85 1.66 -10.02 15.73
N PHE A 86 0.91 -11.09 16.06
CA PHE A 86 -0.55 -11.07 16.06
C PHE A 86 -1.15 -10.35 17.28
N GLY A 87 -0.34 -10.09 18.32
CA GLY A 87 -0.82 -9.45 19.54
C GLY A 87 -1.62 -10.36 20.44
N SER A 88 -2.63 -9.83 21.12
CA SER A 88 -3.42 -10.50 22.14
C SER A 88 -4.91 -10.48 21.83
N LYS A 89 -5.59 -11.57 22.20
CA LYS A 89 -7.04 -11.67 22.18
C LYS A 89 -7.62 -10.86 23.34
N LEU A 90 -8.48 -9.88 23.06
CA LEU A 90 -9.32 -9.20 24.03
C LEU A 90 -10.72 -9.81 23.99
N GLU A 91 -11.14 -10.46 25.05
CA GLU A 91 -12.46 -11.05 25.19
C GLU A 91 -13.29 -10.23 26.17
N ILE A 92 -14.46 -9.75 25.72
CA ILE A 92 -15.36 -8.91 26.51
C ILE A 92 -16.68 -9.63 26.67
N LYS A 93 -17.17 -9.75 27.92
CA LYS A 93 -18.50 -10.28 28.22
C LYS A 93 -19.54 -9.23 27.83
N LEU A 94 -20.50 -9.62 26.99
CA LEU A 94 -21.60 -8.74 26.58
C LEU A 94 -22.55 -8.47 27.73
N PRO A 95 -23.29 -7.34 27.73
CA PRO A 95 -24.33 -7.07 28.72
C PRO A 95 -25.38 -8.19 28.78
N ASN A 96 -25.90 -8.47 29.98
CA ASN A 96 -26.94 -9.45 30.15
C ASN A 96 -28.22 -8.99 29.45
N GLY A 97 -28.91 -9.92 28.79
CA GLY A 97 -30.17 -9.65 28.10
C GLY A 97 -30.28 -10.29 26.73
N ASN A 98 -31.45 -10.17 26.13
CA ASN A 98 -31.76 -10.75 24.81
C ASN A 98 -31.54 -9.76 23.65
N GLY A 99 -30.84 -8.65 23.89
CA GLY A 99 -30.52 -7.66 22.85
C GLY A 99 -29.68 -8.27 21.73
N LYS A 100 -29.98 -7.86 20.52
CA LYS A 100 -29.19 -8.24 19.32
C LYS A 100 -27.98 -7.34 19.14
N LYS A 101 -28.08 -6.05 19.53
CA LYS A 101 -27.04 -5.03 19.43
C LYS A 101 -26.71 -4.43 20.78
N TYR A 102 -25.44 -4.12 20.99
CA TYR A 102 -24.91 -3.45 22.18
C TYR A 102 -23.84 -2.45 21.76
N THR A 103 -23.68 -1.35 22.49
CA THR A 103 -22.57 -0.41 22.31
C THR A 103 -21.65 -0.47 23.52
N LEU A 104 -20.42 -0.88 23.29
CA LEU A 104 -19.39 -1.03 24.31
C LEU A 104 -18.45 0.17 24.29
N SER A 105 -18.17 0.74 25.46
CA SER A 105 -17.18 1.80 25.65
C SER A 105 -15.89 1.19 26.17
N ILE A 106 -14.81 1.28 25.41
CA ILE A 106 -13.50 0.73 25.75
C ILE A 106 -12.53 1.89 25.93
N LYS A 107 -12.07 2.10 27.16
CA LYS A 107 -11.05 3.10 27.49
C LYS A 107 -9.67 2.48 27.35
N TYR A 108 -8.83 3.13 26.54
CA TYR A 108 -7.54 2.56 26.17
C TYR A 108 -6.46 3.61 25.92
N ALA A 109 -5.22 3.13 25.82
CA ALA A 109 -4.08 3.90 25.33
C ALA A 109 -3.17 3.01 24.47
N THR A 110 -2.60 3.58 23.41
CA THR A 110 -1.57 2.92 22.61
C THR A 110 -0.24 2.89 23.36
N SER A 111 0.66 2.00 22.94
CA SER A 111 2.06 2.03 23.36
C SER A 111 2.84 3.10 22.59
N PRO A 112 3.90 3.71 23.18
CA PRO A 112 4.87 4.50 22.41
C PRO A 112 5.55 3.72 21.29
N LYS A 113 5.50 2.38 21.33
CA LYS A 113 6.00 1.45 20.30
C LYS A 113 4.87 0.90 19.41
N CYS A 114 3.73 1.59 19.35
CA CYS A 114 2.61 1.20 18.49
C CYS A 114 3.09 0.96 17.06
N SER A 115 2.86 -0.25 16.55
CA SER A 115 3.35 -0.64 15.22
C SER A 115 2.64 0.08 14.07
N ALA A 116 1.42 0.59 14.29
CA ALA A 116 0.67 1.38 13.33
C ALA A 116 1.11 2.84 13.26
N LEU A 117 1.87 3.37 14.24
CA LEU A 117 2.16 4.80 14.35
C LEU A 117 3.65 5.09 14.18
N GLN A 118 3.96 6.13 13.41
CA GLN A 118 5.28 6.73 13.42
C GLN A 118 5.21 8.16 13.96
N TRP A 119 6.05 8.44 14.95
CA TRP A 119 6.18 9.72 15.60
C TRP A 119 7.50 10.36 15.18
N LEU A 120 7.42 11.50 14.50
CA LEU A 120 8.58 12.28 14.08
C LEU A 120 8.76 13.50 15.01
N ARG A 121 9.98 13.71 15.46
CA ARG A 121 10.35 14.93 16.17
C ARG A 121 10.38 16.12 15.20
N PRO A 122 10.25 17.38 15.67
CA PRO A 122 10.34 18.55 14.80
C PRO A 122 11.56 18.54 13.86
N GLU A 123 12.72 18.10 14.34
CA GLU A 123 13.97 18.06 13.57
C GLU A 123 13.93 17.09 12.38
N GLN A 124 13.03 16.11 12.43
CA GLN A 124 12.82 15.09 11.38
C GLN A 124 11.80 15.53 10.33
N THR A 125 11.10 16.65 10.54
CA THR A 125 10.13 17.22 9.61
C THR A 125 10.82 18.24 8.69
N ALA A 126 10.21 18.54 7.55
CA ALA A 126 10.74 19.54 6.63
C ALA A 126 10.71 20.95 7.24
N GLY A 127 9.61 21.29 7.90
CA GLY A 127 9.43 22.60 8.54
C GLY A 127 10.22 22.80 9.82
N LYS A 128 10.65 21.73 10.49
CA LYS A 128 11.42 21.73 11.75
C LYS A 128 10.79 22.55 12.90
N ARG A 129 9.47 22.75 12.83
CA ARG A 129 8.72 23.58 13.80
C ARG A 129 7.87 22.73 14.74
N GLN A 130 7.12 21.79 14.20
CA GLN A 130 6.16 20.96 14.91
C GLN A 130 6.47 19.48 14.73
N PRO A 131 6.11 18.61 15.69
CA PRO A 131 6.21 17.18 15.51
C PRO A 131 5.20 16.70 14.47
N TYR A 132 5.40 15.47 14.00
CA TYR A 132 4.53 14.84 13.01
C TYR A 132 4.16 13.42 13.44
N LEU A 133 2.92 13.04 13.24
CA LEU A 133 2.39 11.71 13.45
C LEU A 133 1.70 11.24 12.18
N PHE A 134 1.94 10.01 11.76
CA PHE A 134 1.11 9.33 10.77
C PHE A 134 0.92 7.86 11.12
N SER A 135 -0.19 7.28 10.65
CA SER A 135 -0.51 5.87 10.81
C SER A 135 -0.31 5.09 9.51
N GLN A 136 -0.04 3.78 9.68
CA GLN A 136 -0.10 2.77 8.61
C GLN A 136 -0.68 1.50 9.23
N CYS A 137 -1.94 1.18 8.92
CA CYS A 137 -2.66 0.08 9.54
C CYS A 137 -2.66 -1.22 8.73
N GLU A 138 -2.46 -1.16 7.41
CA GLU A 138 -2.35 -2.37 6.59
C GLU A 138 -1.03 -3.10 6.86
N ALA A 139 -1.03 -4.41 7.00
CA ALA A 139 -2.17 -5.34 6.87
C ALA A 139 -2.94 -5.52 8.20
N ILE A 140 -2.26 -5.76 9.33
CA ILE A 140 -2.83 -6.11 10.64
C ILE A 140 -2.28 -5.25 11.78
N HIS A 141 -2.07 -3.95 11.53
CA HIS A 141 -1.55 -3.01 12.52
C HIS A 141 -2.66 -2.17 13.19
N ALA A 142 -3.90 -2.13 12.66
CA ALA A 142 -5.00 -1.39 13.28
C ALA A 142 -5.24 -1.80 14.73
N ARG A 143 -5.02 -3.08 15.07
CA ARG A 143 -5.09 -3.62 16.45
C ARG A 143 -4.11 -3.00 17.43
N SER A 144 -3.06 -2.34 16.95
CA SER A 144 -2.13 -1.57 17.78
C SER A 144 -2.56 -0.12 17.98
N LEU A 145 -3.48 0.37 17.13
CA LEU A 145 -4.03 1.73 17.19
C LEU A 145 -5.28 1.81 18.09
N PHE A 146 -6.15 0.82 18.01
CA PHE A 146 -7.35 0.69 18.87
C PHE A 146 -7.82 -0.77 18.90
N PRO A 147 -8.53 -1.20 19.98
CA PRO A 147 -9.15 -2.51 20.01
C PRO A 147 -10.21 -2.66 18.93
N CYS A 148 -10.08 -3.64 18.04
CA CYS A 148 -10.99 -3.84 16.91
C CYS A 148 -11.02 -5.30 16.46
N GLN A 149 -11.98 -5.66 15.60
CA GLN A 149 -11.90 -6.88 14.82
C GLN A 149 -11.03 -6.59 13.59
N ASP A 150 -9.74 -6.92 13.69
CA ASP A 150 -8.71 -6.53 12.72
C ASP A 150 -8.58 -7.57 11.61
N SER A 151 -9.66 -7.70 10.86
CA SER A 151 -9.80 -8.56 9.69
C SER A 151 -10.54 -7.81 8.59
N PRO A 152 -10.13 -7.91 7.32
CA PRO A 152 -10.83 -7.27 6.21
C PRO A 152 -12.26 -7.81 6.00
N ALA A 153 -12.59 -8.96 6.59
CA ALA A 153 -13.93 -9.52 6.58
C ALA A 153 -14.96 -8.66 7.35
N VAL A 154 -14.50 -7.73 8.20
CA VAL A 154 -15.34 -6.86 9.02
C VAL A 154 -15.25 -5.43 8.53
N LYS A 155 -16.34 -4.91 8.02
CA LYS A 155 -16.47 -3.50 7.58
C LYS A 155 -17.47 -2.76 8.47
N PHE A 156 -17.12 -1.54 8.83
CA PHE A 156 -17.96 -0.66 9.63
C PHE A 156 -17.76 0.81 9.27
N PRO A 157 -18.81 1.65 9.29
CA PRO A 157 -18.68 3.09 9.27
C PRO A 157 -18.09 3.57 10.60
N TYR A 158 -17.41 4.74 10.59
CA TYR A 158 -16.91 5.31 11.84
C TYR A 158 -17.06 6.82 11.91
N SER A 159 -17.13 7.33 13.14
CA SER A 159 -16.93 8.74 13.44
C SER A 159 -15.73 8.90 14.39
N ALA A 160 -15.15 10.10 14.39
CA ALA A 160 -14.05 10.39 15.30
C ALA A 160 -14.09 11.83 15.80
N LYS A 161 -13.71 12.01 17.08
CA LYS A 161 -13.31 13.27 17.69
C LYS A 161 -11.86 13.13 18.10
N VAL A 162 -11.02 13.99 17.57
CA VAL A 162 -9.58 13.94 17.83
C VAL A 162 -9.15 15.25 18.46
N THR A 163 -8.66 15.18 19.68
CA THR A 163 -8.02 16.30 20.38
C THR A 163 -6.53 16.28 20.11
N ALA A 164 -5.98 17.40 19.67
CA ALA A 164 -4.54 17.57 19.38
C ALA A 164 -4.12 19.01 19.65
N PRO A 165 -2.81 19.30 19.80
CA PRO A 165 -2.30 20.67 19.89
C PRO A 165 -2.79 21.56 18.74
N ARG A 166 -3.10 22.81 19.04
CA ARG A 166 -3.65 23.79 18.07
C ARG A 166 -2.76 24.02 16.85
N GLU A 167 -1.45 23.85 17.03
CA GLU A 167 -0.41 24.12 16.03
C GLU A 167 -0.32 23.03 14.96
N VAL A 168 -0.99 21.90 15.16
CA VAL A 168 -1.01 20.80 14.18
C VAL A 168 -2.38 20.63 13.54
N THR A 169 -2.40 20.32 12.26
CA THR A 169 -3.61 19.92 11.55
C THR A 169 -3.79 18.41 11.66
N VAL A 170 -5.00 17.98 12.05
CA VAL A 170 -5.38 16.57 12.07
C VAL A 170 -6.22 16.23 10.84
N LEU A 171 -5.88 15.13 10.16
CA LEU A 171 -6.66 14.53 9.07
C LEU A 171 -6.86 13.04 9.35
N MET A 172 -7.93 12.47 8.81
CA MET A 172 -8.26 11.05 8.87
C MET A 172 -8.81 10.55 7.53
N SER A 173 -8.94 9.23 7.40
CA SER A 173 -9.59 8.54 6.27
C SER A 173 -11.12 8.71 6.29
N ALA A 174 -11.58 9.96 6.38
CA ALA A 174 -12.97 10.35 6.55
C ALA A 174 -13.18 11.79 6.10
N VAL A 175 -14.45 12.20 5.97
CA VAL A 175 -14.80 13.60 5.73
C VAL A 175 -14.59 14.40 7.02
N ARG A 176 -13.84 15.50 6.93
CA ARG A 176 -13.60 16.42 8.05
C ARG A 176 -14.78 17.36 8.21
N LEU A 177 -15.43 17.34 9.37
CA LEU A 177 -16.63 18.13 9.66
C LEU A 177 -16.32 19.51 10.25
N GLY A 178 -15.12 19.71 10.80
CA GLY A 178 -14.70 20.97 11.40
C GLY A 178 -13.81 20.78 12.62
N SER A 179 -13.30 21.89 13.15
CA SER A 179 -12.49 21.92 14.37
C SER A 179 -12.95 23.06 15.27
N ASP A 180 -13.04 22.78 16.56
CA ASP A 180 -13.40 23.76 17.60
C ASP A 180 -12.36 23.76 18.73
N PRO A 181 -12.13 24.89 19.41
CA PRO A 181 -11.30 24.91 20.61
C PRO A 181 -11.86 24.00 21.70
N CYS A 182 -10.98 23.28 22.40
CA CYS A 182 -11.41 22.45 23.51
C CYS A 182 -11.92 23.28 24.67
N ALA A 183 -13.02 22.85 25.29
CA ALA A 183 -13.55 23.53 26.47
C ALA A 183 -12.54 23.47 27.64
N GLY A 184 -12.11 24.64 28.12
CA GLY A 184 -11.13 24.73 29.23
C GLY A 184 -9.66 24.55 28.85
N ASP A 185 -9.34 24.28 27.58
CA ASP A 185 -7.97 24.19 27.07
C ASP A 185 -7.84 24.89 25.71
N SER A 186 -7.37 26.14 25.74
CA SER A 186 -7.19 26.95 24.53
C SER A 186 -5.99 26.52 23.66
N ALA A 187 -5.11 25.67 24.18
CA ALA A 187 -3.95 25.16 23.47
C ALA A 187 -4.25 23.95 22.60
N SER A 188 -5.47 23.37 22.72
CA SER A 188 -5.90 22.19 21.96
C SER A 188 -7.13 22.48 21.10
N LEU A 189 -7.21 21.74 19.99
CA LEU A 189 -8.40 21.70 19.12
C LEU A 189 -9.00 20.29 19.11
N GLU A 190 -10.33 20.21 19.11
CA GLU A 190 -11.09 19.02 18.81
C GLU A 190 -11.49 19.07 17.33
N THR A 191 -11.06 18.10 16.55
CA THR A 191 -11.44 17.95 15.13
C THR A 191 -12.36 16.76 14.97
N ARG A 192 -13.46 16.92 14.21
CA ARG A 192 -14.49 15.90 14.00
C ARG A 192 -14.45 15.35 12.59
N PHE A 193 -14.67 14.03 12.49
CA PHE A 193 -14.63 13.26 11.25
C PHE A 193 -15.82 12.30 11.15
N LEU A 194 -16.23 12.00 9.90
CA LEU A 194 -17.28 11.04 9.60
C LEU A 194 -16.93 10.24 8.34
N GLN A 195 -16.94 8.90 8.49
CA GLN A 195 -16.89 7.96 7.38
C GLN A 195 -18.18 7.13 7.37
N GLU A 196 -19.11 7.50 6.48
CA GLU A 196 -20.42 6.86 6.39
C GLU A 196 -20.39 5.51 5.66
N ILE A 197 -19.40 5.32 4.79
CA ILE A 197 -19.27 4.09 4.02
C ILE A 197 -18.48 3.08 4.87
N PRO A 198 -18.99 1.84 5.04
CA PRO A 198 -18.30 0.83 5.82
C PRO A 198 -16.93 0.49 5.22
N ILE A 199 -15.88 0.53 6.04
CA ILE A 199 -14.51 0.20 5.69
C ILE A 199 -13.95 -0.88 6.63
N PRO A 200 -12.97 -1.68 6.19
CA PRO A 200 -12.22 -2.54 7.07
C PRO A 200 -11.28 -1.71 7.97
N SER A 201 -10.88 -2.27 9.11
CA SER A 201 -10.03 -1.62 10.11
C SER A 201 -8.70 -1.10 9.53
N TYR A 202 -8.09 -1.80 8.58
CA TYR A 202 -6.81 -1.42 8.01
C TYR A 202 -6.84 -0.12 7.18
N LEU A 203 -8.04 0.36 6.81
CA LEU A 203 -8.24 1.62 6.09
C LEU A 203 -8.50 2.81 7.04
N LEU A 204 -8.57 2.59 8.35
CA LEU A 204 -8.62 3.69 9.32
C LEU A 204 -7.23 4.32 9.40
N ALA A 205 -7.15 5.62 9.11
CA ALA A 205 -5.89 6.36 9.11
C ALA A 205 -6.02 7.68 9.84
N ILE A 206 -4.92 8.10 10.48
CA ILE A 206 -4.78 9.38 11.16
C ILE A 206 -3.42 9.99 10.84
N VAL A 207 -3.41 11.30 10.66
CA VAL A 207 -2.20 12.11 10.57
C VAL A 207 -2.38 13.38 11.39
N ALA A 208 -1.31 13.84 12.03
CA ALA A 208 -1.26 15.13 12.71
C ALA A 208 0.11 15.78 12.51
N GLY A 209 0.15 17.01 12.00
CA GLY A 209 1.38 17.70 11.68
C GLY A 209 1.16 19.14 11.22
N ASP A 210 2.26 19.86 10.97
CA ASP A 210 2.24 21.21 10.40
C ASP A 210 2.07 21.09 8.87
N ILE A 211 0.83 20.86 8.42
CA ILE A 211 0.47 20.59 7.03
C ILE A 211 -0.51 21.61 6.50
N GLU A 212 -0.36 21.95 5.22
CA GLU A 212 -1.21 22.84 4.45
C GLU A 212 -1.81 22.14 3.24
N SER A 213 -2.77 22.76 2.57
CA SER A 213 -3.39 22.20 1.37
C SER A 213 -3.41 23.18 0.19
N ARG A 214 -3.51 22.59 -1.01
CA ARG A 214 -3.82 23.29 -2.26
C ARG A 214 -4.94 22.56 -2.98
N ASN A 215 -5.85 23.31 -3.59
CA ASN A 215 -6.87 22.71 -4.45
C ASN A 215 -6.22 22.23 -5.75
N ILE A 216 -6.51 21.00 -6.15
CA ILE A 216 -6.04 20.41 -7.41
C ILE A 216 -7.20 19.93 -8.30
N GLY A 217 -8.44 20.04 -7.84
CA GLY A 217 -9.63 19.65 -8.58
C GLY A 217 -10.92 20.00 -7.84
N PRO A 218 -12.07 19.74 -8.42
CA PRO A 218 -13.37 20.08 -7.82
C PRO A 218 -13.68 19.30 -6.53
N ARG A 219 -13.07 18.11 -6.35
CA ARG A 219 -13.27 17.23 -5.20
C ARG A 219 -11.94 16.78 -4.58
N SER A 220 -10.83 17.43 -4.93
CA SER A 220 -9.49 17.01 -4.50
C SER A 220 -8.66 18.20 -4.02
N LYS A 221 -7.99 17.97 -2.89
CA LYS A 221 -6.90 18.78 -2.38
C LYS A 221 -5.66 17.92 -2.27
N VAL A 222 -4.49 18.52 -2.37
CA VAL A 222 -3.25 17.92 -1.92
C VAL A 222 -2.82 18.60 -0.63
N TRP A 223 -2.43 17.78 0.34
CA TRP A 223 -1.91 18.17 1.65
C TRP A 223 -0.45 17.78 1.75
N SER A 224 0.34 18.62 2.38
CA SER A 224 1.76 18.36 2.66
C SER A 224 2.28 19.35 3.68
N GLU A 225 3.49 19.13 4.19
CA GLU A 225 4.26 20.19 4.81
C GLU A 225 4.43 21.35 3.82
N LYS A 226 4.44 22.58 4.33
CA LYS A 226 4.48 23.81 3.52
C LYS A 226 5.60 23.81 2.47
N GLU A 227 6.71 23.22 2.81
CA GLU A 227 7.92 23.16 1.98
C GLU A 227 7.72 22.39 0.68
N PHE A 228 6.73 21.49 0.59
CA PHE A 228 6.46 20.62 -0.56
C PHE A 228 5.08 20.80 -1.19
N VAL A 229 4.16 21.53 -0.56
CA VAL A 229 2.75 21.55 -0.97
C VAL A 229 2.53 22.11 -2.38
N ASP A 230 3.30 23.12 -2.80
CA ASP A 230 3.18 23.72 -4.13
C ASP A 230 3.75 22.79 -5.22
N GLU A 231 4.85 22.11 -4.93
CA GLU A 231 5.40 21.09 -5.82
C GLU A 231 4.44 19.90 -5.95
N ALA A 232 3.87 19.44 -4.85
CA ALA A 232 2.86 18.39 -4.84
C ALA A 232 1.61 18.76 -5.65
N ALA A 233 1.15 20.01 -5.56
CA ALA A 233 0.03 20.51 -6.36
C ALA A 233 0.32 20.47 -7.86
N TYR A 234 1.55 20.78 -8.26
CA TYR A 234 1.99 20.66 -9.65
C TYR A 234 2.03 19.20 -10.12
N GLU A 235 2.65 18.30 -9.33
CA GLU A 235 2.81 16.89 -9.70
C GLU A 235 1.45 16.17 -9.86
N PHE A 236 0.48 16.47 -9.01
CA PHE A 236 -0.80 15.77 -8.95
C PHE A 236 -1.97 16.54 -9.58
N ALA A 237 -1.68 17.51 -10.44
CA ALA A 237 -2.69 18.35 -11.09
C ALA A 237 -3.68 17.57 -11.98
N GLU A 238 -3.31 16.38 -12.47
CA GLU A 238 -4.13 15.53 -13.35
C GLU A 238 -5.02 14.52 -12.60
N THR A 239 -5.17 14.68 -11.28
CA THR A 239 -5.96 13.78 -10.44
C THR A 239 -7.42 13.66 -10.89
N GLU A 240 -8.08 14.77 -11.26
CA GLU A 240 -9.50 14.75 -11.67
C GLU A 240 -9.70 14.00 -12.99
N GLU A 241 -8.77 14.10 -13.92
CA GLU A 241 -8.80 13.36 -15.19
C GLU A 241 -8.70 11.85 -14.94
N MET A 242 -7.84 11.43 -14.00
CA MET A 242 -7.70 10.03 -13.60
C MET A 242 -8.97 9.51 -12.91
N LEU A 243 -9.59 10.32 -12.02
CA LEU A 243 -10.86 10.00 -11.37
C LEU A 243 -11.97 9.79 -12.41
N LYS A 244 -12.11 10.69 -13.39
CA LYS A 244 -13.10 10.57 -14.46
C LYS A 244 -12.88 9.34 -15.33
N ALA A 245 -11.62 9.03 -15.65
CA ALA A 245 -11.30 7.81 -16.39
C ALA A 245 -11.71 6.56 -15.61
N ALA A 246 -11.41 6.51 -14.32
CA ALA A 246 -11.81 5.40 -13.45
C ALA A 246 -13.34 5.29 -13.32
N GLU A 247 -14.06 6.41 -13.15
CA GLU A 247 -15.53 6.43 -13.09
C GLU A 247 -16.17 5.93 -14.39
N SER A 248 -15.59 6.23 -15.54
CA SER A 248 -16.09 5.73 -16.83
C SER A 248 -16.01 4.20 -16.93
N LEU A 249 -15.02 3.60 -16.29
CA LEU A 249 -14.81 2.14 -16.26
C LEU A 249 -15.67 1.45 -15.19
N MET A 250 -15.61 1.94 -13.94
CA MET A 250 -16.12 1.23 -12.77
C MET A 250 -17.44 1.77 -12.19
N GLY A 251 -17.92 2.93 -12.66
CA GLY A 251 -19.10 3.59 -12.10
C GLY A 251 -18.73 4.72 -11.12
N PRO A 252 -19.73 5.37 -10.48
CA PRO A 252 -19.53 6.60 -9.73
C PRO A 252 -18.56 6.42 -8.55
N TYR A 253 -17.72 7.44 -8.33
CA TYR A 253 -16.92 7.60 -7.12
C TYR A 253 -17.83 7.94 -5.93
N VAL A 254 -17.80 7.13 -4.89
CA VAL A 254 -18.79 7.22 -3.79
C VAL A 254 -18.24 7.86 -2.51
N TRP A 255 -16.93 8.14 -2.43
CA TRP A 255 -16.24 8.56 -1.20
C TRP A 255 -16.28 10.06 -0.92
N THR A 256 -17.11 10.84 -1.62
CA THR A 256 -17.31 12.28 -1.47
C THR A 256 -16.14 13.12 -1.96
N GLN A 257 -14.94 12.95 -1.41
CA GLN A 257 -13.71 13.68 -1.75
C GLN A 257 -12.58 12.69 -2.01
N TYR A 258 -11.62 13.10 -2.83
CA TYR A 258 -10.38 12.40 -3.07
C TYR A 258 -9.21 13.34 -2.80
N ASP A 259 -8.77 13.40 -1.57
CA ASP A 259 -7.59 14.18 -1.19
C ASP A 259 -6.33 13.31 -1.23
N LEU A 260 -5.19 13.95 -1.48
CA LEU A 260 -3.86 13.35 -1.43
C LEU A 260 -3.08 13.97 -0.27
N LEU A 261 -2.35 13.15 0.47
CA LEU A 261 -1.39 13.62 1.47
C LEU A 261 0.00 13.11 1.11
N VAL A 262 0.95 14.02 0.89
CA VAL A 262 2.37 13.68 0.76
C VAL A 262 2.95 13.56 2.16
N LEU A 263 3.35 12.35 2.53
CA LEU A 263 3.94 12.01 3.82
C LEU A 263 5.41 12.45 3.92
N PRO A 264 5.99 12.48 5.12
CA PRO A 264 7.43 12.57 5.29
C PRO A 264 8.17 11.41 4.58
N PRO A 265 9.46 11.58 4.25
CA PRO A 265 10.23 10.62 3.46
C PRO A 265 10.32 9.20 4.04
N SER A 266 10.11 9.02 5.35
CA SER A 266 10.12 7.70 6.00
C SER A 266 8.92 6.83 5.66
N PHE A 267 7.90 7.34 4.97
CA PHE A 267 6.73 6.58 4.57
C PHE A 267 7.14 5.35 3.74
N PRO A 268 6.67 4.13 4.12
CA PRO A 268 7.26 2.88 3.63
C PRO A 268 6.78 2.43 2.25
N PHE A 269 5.63 2.93 1.78
CA PHE A 269 4.99 2.51 0.53
C PHE A 269 5.02 3.59 -0.55
N GLY A 270 4.59 3.24 -1.77
CA GLY A 270 4.35 4.19 -2.84
C GLY A 270 3.14 5.06 -2.56
N GLY A 271 2.06 4.42 -2.16
CA GLY A 271 0.82 5.00 -1.67
C GLY A 271 0.13 4.10 -0.66
N MET A 272 -0.96 4.60 -0.11
CA MET A 272 -1.92 3.88 0.72
C MET A 272 -3.29 4.47 0.48
N GLU A 273 -4.21 3.63 0.11
CA GLU A 273 -5.54 3.94 -0.38
C GLU A 273 -6.55 4.35 0.71
N ASN A 274 -6.13 5.04 1.73
CA ASN A 274 -7.04 5.49 2.80
C ASN A 274 -8.22 6.28 2.21
N PRO A 275 -9.47 5.87 2.43
CA PRO A 275 -10.63 6.54 1.84
C PRO A 275 -10.68 8.03 2.19
N CYS A 276 -11.05 8.87 1.23
CA CYS A 276 -11.06 10.34 1.32
C CYS A 276 -9.68 11.00 1.40
N LEU A 277 -8.62 10.28 1.76
CA LEU A 277 -7.28 10.81 2.01
C LEU A 277 -6.21 9.77 1.64
N THR A 278 -5.89 9.67 0.37
CA THR A 278 -4.79 8.82 -0.11
C THR A 278 -3.44 9.33 0.40
N PHE A 279 -2.66 8.44 1.02
CA PHE A 279 -1.28 8.74 1.41
C PHE A 279 -0.33 8.43 0.26
N VAL A 280 0.64 9.31 0.01
CA VAL A 280 1.68 9.09 -1.03
C VAL A 280 3.07 9.44 -0.52
N THR A 281 4.07 8.75 -1.04
CA THR A 281 5.48 9.03 -0.78
C THR A 281 5.94 10.30 -1.48
N PRO A 282 6.84 11.09 -0.87
CA PRO A 282 7.46 12.24 -1.55
C PRO A 282 8.40 11.82 -2.70
N THR A 283 8.74 10.53 -2.83
CA THR A 283 9.52 10.03 -3.97
C THR A 283 8.78 10.13 -5.31
N LEU A 284 7.48 10.47 -5.30
CA LEU A 284 6.69 10.76 -6.51
C LEU A 284 6.94 12.15 -7.07
N LEU A 285 7.56 13.05 -6.31
CA LEU A 285 7.82 14.44 -6.72
C LEU A 285 9.02 14.51 -7.68
N ALA A 286 8.80 14.08 -8.92
CA ALA A 286 9.83 14.02 -9.95
C ALA A 286 10.10 15.37 -10.66
N GLY A 287 9.17 16.33 -10.56
CA GLY A 287 9.21 17.63 -11.20
C GLY A 287 8.65 17.66 -12.63
N ASP A 288 8.17 16.51 -13.14
CA ASP A 288 7.68 16.37 -14.52
C ASP A 288 6.39 15.53 -14.62
N ARG A 289 5.74 15.19 -13.49
CA ARG A 289 4.55 14.35 -13.38
C ARG A 289 4.74 12.90 -13.85
N SER A 290 5.97 12.48 -14.10
CA SER A 290 6.26 11.15 -14.68
C SER A 290 5.97 9.97 -13.74
N LEU A 291 5.75 10.22 -12.44
CA LEU A 291 5.43 9.21 -11.42
C LEU A 291 3.98 9.29 -10.90
N ALA A 292 3.12 10.06 -11.55
CA ALA A 292 1.71 10.19 -11.18
C ALA A 292 0.88 8.91 -11.42
N ASN A 293 1.45 7.87 -12.05
CA ASN A 293 0.81 6.56 -12.18
C ASN A 293 0.47 5.93 -10.82
N VAL A 294 1.22 6.21 -9.76
CA VAL A 294 0.89 5.75 -8.41
C VAL A 294 -0.43 6.37 -7.94
N VAL A 295 -0.72 7.63 -8.29
CA VAL A 295 -2.03 8.24 -8.01
C VAL A 295 -3.15 7.50 -8.75
N ALA A 296 -2.94 7.08 -10.00
CA ALA A 296 -3.92 6.26 -10.72
C ALA A 296 -4.16 4.90 -10.03
N HIS A 297 -3.12 4.29 -9.45
CA HIS A 297 -3.21 3.09 -8.64
C HIS A 297 -4.10 3.32 -7.41
N GLU A 298 -3.80 4.35 -6.63
CA GLU A 298 -4.56 4.66 -5.41
C GLU A 298 -6.01 5.08 -5.72
N ILE A 299 -6.26 5.77 -6.82
CA ILE A 299 -7.61 6.05 -7.30
C ILE A 299 -8.37 4.75 -7.59
N ALA A 300 -7.72 3.80 -8.27
CA ALA A 300 -8.31 2.52 -8.62
C ALA A 300 -8.79 1.74 -7.38
N HIS A 301 -8.05 1.81 -6.29
CA HIS A 301 -8.43 1.23 -5.00
C HIS A 301 -9.79 1.70 -4.48
N SER A 302 -10.26 2.87 -4.87
CA SER A 302 -11.58 3.38 -4.47
C SER A 302 -12.72 2.42 -4.85
N TRP A 303 -12.51 1.55 -5.82
CA TRP A 303 -13.41 0.45 -6.22
C TRP A 303 -12.85 -0.91 -5.81
N THR A 304 -11.60 -1.20 -6.19
CA THR A 304 -10.94 -2.49 -5.98
C THR A 304 -10.03 -2.43 -4.76
N GLY A 305 -10.51 -2.91 -3.63
CA GLY A 305 -9.87 -2.86 -2.33
C GLY A 305 -10.74 -2.18 -1.27
N ASN A 306 -11.21 -0.96 -1.54
CA ASN A 306 -12.01 -0.19 -0.57
C ASN A 306 -13.50 -0.52 -0.64
N LEU A 307 -14.08 -0.50 -1.83
CA LEU A 307 -15.50 -0.78 -2.01
C LEU A 307 -15.78 -2.28 -2.02
N VAL A 308 -15.00 -3.03 -2.77
CA VAL A 308 -14.95 -4.50 -2.73
C VAL A 308 -13.58 -4.90 -2.19
N THR A 309 -13.55 -5.64 -1.08
CA THR A 309 -12.34 -5.90 -0.30
C THR A 309 -12.04 -7.41 -0.27
N ASN A 310 -10.77 -7.79 -0.22
CA ASN A 310 -10.38 -9.16 0.11
C ASN A 310 -10.86 -9.56 1.51
N LYS A 311 -11.37 -10.79 1.66
CA LYS A 311 -11.93 -11.28 2.92
C LYS A 311 -10.89 -11.56 3.99
N THR A 312 -9.72 -12.02 3.57
CA THR A 312 -8.48 -12.13 4.35
C THR A 312 -7.31 -11.74 3.48
N PHE A 313 -6.16 -11.45 4.07
CA PHE A 313 -4.95 -11.11 3.29
C PHE A 313 -4.36 -12.27 2.49
N GLU A 314 -4.85 -13.51 2.68
CA GLU A 314 -4.57 -14.63 1.79
C GLU A 314 -5.05 -14.38 0.35
N HIS A 315 -6.10 -13.56 0.21
CA HIS A 315 -6.72 -13.17 -1.06
C HIS A 315 -6.32 -11.75 -1.51
N PHE A 316 -5.15 -11.26 -1.10
CA PHE A 316 -4.67 -9.90 -1.34
C PHE A 316 -4.60 -9.53 -2.84
N TRP A 317 -4.43 -10.52 -3.72
CA TRP A 317 -4.48 -10.30 -5.16
C TRP A 317 -5.82 -9.73 -5.66
N LEU A 318 -6.93 -9.97 -4.94
CA LEU A 318 -8.23 -9.38 -5.27
C LEU A 318 -8.21 -7.85 -5.14
N ASN A 319 -7.51 -7.33 -4.13
CA ASN A 319 -7.26 -5.91 -4.04
C ASN A 319 -6.25 -5.48 -5.12
N GLU A 320 -5.05 -6.00 -5.07
CA GLU A 320 -3.89 -5.45 -5.79
C GLU A 320 -3.87 -5.80 -7.27
N GLY A 321 -4.21 -7.03 -7.63
CA GLY A 321 -4.24 -7.45 -9.04
C GLY A 321 -5.29 -6.69 -9.84
N HIS A 322 -6.50 -6.51 -9.29
CA HIS A 322 -7.55 -5.71 -9.92
C HIS A 322 -7.16 -4.22 -9.96
N THR A 323 -6.52 -3.72 -8.92
CA THR A 323 -6.09 -2.32 -8.86
C THR A 323 -5.00 -2.02 -9.89
N VAL A 324 -3.99 -2.88 -10.04
CA VAL A 324 -2.98 -2.74 -11.11
C VAL A 324 -3.62 -2.82 -12.49
N PHE A 325 -4.60 -3.71 -12.67
CA PHE A 325 -5.33 -3.81 -13.93
C PHE A 325 -6.08 -2.51 -14.25
N LEU A 326 -6.79 -1.95 -13.28
CA LEU A 326 -7.53 -0.69 -13.45
C LEU A 326 -6.60 0.52 -13.59
N GLU A 327 -5.50 0.58 -12.82
CA GLU A 327 -4.43 1.59 -12.98
C GLU A 327 -3.97 1.66 -14.44
N ARG A 328 -3.64 0.52 -15.04
CA ARG A 328 -3.16 0.43 -16.42
C ARG A 328 -4.24 0.77 -17.44
N LYS A 329 -5.50 0.49 -17.15
CA LYS A 329 -6.65 0.95 -17.95
C LYS A 329 -6.78 2.48 -17.90
N ILE A 330 -6.64 3.10 -16.74
CA ILE A 330 -6.65 4.56 -16.58
C ILE A 330 -5.49 5.18 -17.37
N GLN A 331 -4.28 4.65 -17.24
CA GLN A 331 -3.11 5.12 -18.00
C GLN A 331 -3.32 4.96 -19.51
N SER A 332 -3.86 3.83 -19.94
CA SER A 332 -4.20 3.57 -21.34
C SER A 332 -5.19 4.60 -21.88
N ALA A 333 -6.22 4.92 -21.11
CA ALA A 333 -7.23 5.90 -21.51
C ALA A 333 -6.66 7.33 -21.65
N LEU A 334 -5.66 7.69 -20.86
CA LEU A 334 -5.12 9.05 -20.81
C LEU A 334 -3.85 9.25 -21.65
N PHE A 335 -2.98 8.23 -21.77
CA PHE A 335 -1.61 8.43 -22.20
C PHE A 335 -1.10 7.53 -23.34
N GLY A 336 -1.91 6.82 -24.06
CA GLY A 336 -1.33 6.06 -25.18
C GLY A 336 -2.10 4.85 -25.67
N GLY A 337 -3.34 4.73 -25.26
CA GLY A 337 -4.22 3.66 -25.71
C GLY A 337 -3.74 2.26 -25.32
N GLU A 338 -4.21 1.26 -26.04
CA GLU A 338 -3.97 -0.16 -25.76
C GLU A 338 -2.47 -0.52 -25.70
N LYS A 339 -1.64 0.14 -26.50
CA LYS A 339 -0.18 -0.08 -26.48
C LYS A 339 0.44 0.24 -25.11
N MET A 340 -0.10 1.22 -24.39
CA MET A 340 0.36 1.54 -23.03
C MET A 340 0.01 0.40 -22.06
N MET A 341 -1.14 -0.23 -22.19
CA MET A 341 -1.52 -1.41 -21.39
C MET A 341 -0.51 -2.54 -21.56
N HIS A 342 -0.13 -2.84 -22.80
CA HIS A 342 0.87 -3.85 -23.13
C HIS A 342 2.27 -3.48 -22.62
N PHE A 343 2.66 -2.22 -22.80
CA PHE A 343 3.96 -1.72 -22.31
C PHE A 343 4.10 -1.87 -20.80
N CYS A 344 3.11 -1.39 -20.04
CA CYS A 344 3.09 -1.54 -18.58
C CYS A 344 3.00 -2.99 -18.13
N GLY A 345 2.26 -3.84 -18.86
CA GLY A 345 2.18 -5.29 -18.60
C GLY A 345 3.55 -5.97 -18.77
N SER A 346 4.27 -5.62 -19.82
CA SER A 346 5.62 -6.12 -20.07
C SER A 346 6.65 -5.66 -19.00
N GLU A 347 6.54 -4.41 -18.52
CA GLU A 347 7.35 -3.94 -17.40
C GLU A 347 7.03 -4.70 -16.12
N GLY A 348 5.73 -4.87 -15.80
CA GLY A 348 5.28 -5.61 -14.62
C GLY A 348 5.71 -7.06 -14.61
N LEU A 349 5.80 -7.70 -15.78
CA LEU A 349 6.32 -9.07 -15.89
C LEU A 349 7.78 -9.18 -15.41
N LYS A 350 8.61 -8.18 -15.68
CA LYS A 350 10.01 -8.12 -15.21
C LYS A 350 10.07 -7.95 -13.68
N GLU A 351 9.20 -7.10 -13.14
CA GLU A 351 9.09 -6.93 -11.68
C GLU A 351 8.62 -8.23 -11.00
N LEU A 352 7.66 -8.94 -11.62
CA LEU A 352 7.23 -10.26 -11.14
C LEU A 352 8.36 -11.28 -11.17
N GLN A 353 9.09 -11.35 -12.27
CA GLN A 353 10.23 -12.26 -12.41
C GLN A 353 11.27 -12.00 -11.32
N TYR A 354 11.63 -10.74 -11.09
CA TYR A 354 12.56 -10.36 -10.02
C TYR A 354 12.04 -10.77 -8.63
N ALA A 355 10.73 -10.56 -8.36
CA ALA A 355 10.13 -10.95 -7.10
C ALA A 355 10.15 -12.48 -6.89
N VAL A 356 9.81 -13.25 -7.93
CA VAL A 356 9.80 -14.72 -7.90
C VAL A 356 11.22 -15.28 -7.66
N GLU A 357 12.24 -14.72 -8.30
CA GLU A 357 13.64 -15.09 -8.10
C GLU A 357 14.10 -14.75 -6.68
N THR A 358 13.79 -13.54 -6.20
CA THR A 358 14.12 -13.10 -4.83
C THR A 358 13.50 -14.01 -3.77
N LEU A 359 12.25 -14.43 -3.99
CA LEU A 359 11.52 -15.36 -3.12
C LEU A 359 11.86 -16.83 -3.38
N LYS A 360 12.85 -17.12 -4.26
CA LYS A 360 13.36 -18.47 -4.58
C LYS A 360 12.25 -19.45 -5.01
N ASN A 361 11.28 -18.97 -5.77
CA ASN A 361 10.08 -19.74 -6.15
C ASN A 361 9.33 -20.35 -4.96
N GLY A 362 9.41 -19.72 -3.78
CA GLY A 362 8.85 -20.24 -2.54
C GLY A 362 7.33 -20.03 -2.40
N PRO A 363 6.75 -20.38 -1.23
CA PRO A 363 5.31 -20.37 -1.01
C PRO A 363 4.67 -18.98 -1.14
N TYR A 364 5.41 -17.89 -0.93
CA TYR A 364 4.93 -16.52 -1.10
C TYR A 364 4.88 -16.07 -2.57
N THR A 365 5.23 -16.94 -3.52
CA THR A 365 5.03 -16.71 -4.95
C THR A 365 3.70 -17.24 -5.48
N ARG A 366 2.89 -17.88 -4.62
CA ARG A 366 1.50 -18.23 -4.93
C ARG A 366 0.64 -16.97 -5.03
N LEU A 367 -0.40 -17.02 -5.84
CA LEU A 367 -1.36 -15.92 -5.90
C LEU A 367 -2.25 -15.88 -4.64
N VAL A 368 -2.65 -17.04 -4.15
CA VAL A 368 -3.33 -17.21 -2.86
C VAL A 368 -2.33 -17.81 -1.86
N VAL A 369 -1.96 -17.02 -0.87
CA VAL A 369 -0.91 -17.37 0.10
C VAL A 369 -1.52 -17.95 1.37
N ASP A 370 -0.98 -19.06 1.89
CA ASP A 370 -1.35 -19.55 3.23
C ASP A 370 -0.65 -18.70 4.30
N LEU A 371 -1.42 -17.94 5.08
CA LEU A 371 -0.93 -17.05 6.13
C LEU A 371 -1.09 -17.62 7.55
N LYS A 372 -1.36 -18.91 7.71
CA LYS A 372 -1.46 -19.52 9.05
C LYS A 372 -0.13 -19.45 9.79
N GLY A 373 -0.09 -18.59 10.82
CA GLY A 373 1.10 -18.35 11.62
C GLY A 373 2.20 -17.55 10.91
N VAL A 374 1.85 -16.85 9.85
CA VAL A 374 2.75 -15.98 9.07
C VAL A 374 2.32 -14.53 9.25
N ASP A 375 3.27 -13.67 9.57
CA ASP A 375 3.05 -12.21 9.54
C ASP A 375 2.81 -11.77 8.08
N PRO A 376 1.68 -11.11 7.76
CA PRO A 376 1.44 -10.62 6.41
C PRO A 376 2.55 -9.71 5.86
N ASP A 377 3.24 -8.94 6.71
CA ASP A 377 4.36 -8.09 6.30
C ASP A 377 5.54 -8.92 5.76
N ASP A 378 5.77 -10.13 6.30
CA ASP A 378 6.81 -11.04 5.82
C ASP A 378 6.47 -11.69 4.47
N ALA A 379 5.19 -11.83 4.15
CA ALA A 379 4.71 -12.37 2.89
C ALA A 379 4.52 -11.30 1.80
N PHE A 380 4.65 -10.01 2.15
CA PHE A 380 4.43 -8.90 1.23
C PHE A 380 5.46 -8.89 0.10
N SER A 381 4.97 -8.84 -1.14
CA SER A 381 5.78 -8.80 -2.36
C SER A 381 5.00 -8.23 -3.54
N THR A 382 5.65 -8.10 -4.70
CA THR A 382 5.03 -7.69 -5.97
C THR A 382 4.12 -8.77 -6.58
N VAL A 383 4.16 -10.00 -6.08
CA VAL A 383 3.42 -11.14 -6.67
C VAL A 383 1.92 -10.92 -6.76
N PRO A 384 1.17 -10.53 -5.72
CA PRO A 384 -0.27 -10.32 -5.84
C PRO A 384 -0.64 -9.22 -6.85
N TYR A 385 0.21 -8.23 -7.02
CA TYR A 385 0.07 -7.14 -7.98
C TYR A 385 0.21 -7.64 -9.42
N GLU A 386 1.36 -8.15 -9.77
CA GLU A 386 1.74 -8.46 -11.15
C GLU A 386 1.25 -9.83 -11.61
N LYS A 387 1.26 -10.85 -10.76
CA LYS A 387 0.66 -12.15 -11.10
C LYS A 387 -0.86 -12.03 -11.16
N GLY A 388 -1.48 -11.22 -10.29
CA GLY A 388 -2.90 -10.90 -10.35
C GLY A 388 -3.27 -10.14 -11.62
N PHE A 389 -2.52 -9.10 -11.98
CA PHE A 389 -2.69 -8.42 -13.26
C PHE A 389 -2.58 -9.38 -14.45
N THR A 390 -1.57 -10.23 -14.44
CA THR A 390 -1.33 -11.19 -15.53
C THR A 390 -2.50 -12.14 -15.72
N LEU A 391 -3.10 -12.63 -14.63
CA LEU A 391 -4.33 -13.44 -14.70
C LEU A 391 -5.50 -12.67 -15.32
N LEU A 392 -5.74 -11.45 -14.88
CA LEU A 392 -6.85 -10.63 -15.39
C LEU A 392 -6.66 -10.26 -16.86
N PHE A 393 -5.44 -9.93 -17.28
CA PHE A 393 -5.13 -9.64 -18.68
C PHE A 393 -5.27 -10.89 -19.57
N TYR A 394 -4.84 -12.05 -19.09
CA TYR A 394 -5.06 -13.32 -19.76
C TYR A 394 -6.55 -13.60 -19.93
N LEU A 395 -7.36 -13.42 -18.88
CA LEU A 395 -8.81 -13.63 -18.95
C LEU A 395 -9.50 -12.61 -19.86
N GLU A 396 -9.09 -11.35 -19.86
CA GLU A 396 -9.59 -10.35 -20.80
C GLU A 396 -9.41 -10.82 -22.25
N THR A 397 -8.21 -11.28 -22.58
CA THR A 397 -7.90 -11.80 -23.92
C THR A 397 -8.73 -13.04 -24.25
N LEU A 398 -8.83 -13.97 -23.31
CA LEU A 398 -9.54 -15.24 -23.48
C LEU A 398 -11.06 -15.06 -23.68
N LEU A 399 -11.64 -14.06 -23.00
CA LEU A 399 -13.11 -13.86 -22.93
C LEU A 399 -13.66 -12.82 -23.91
N GLY A 400 -12.85 -12.34 -24.84
CA GLY A 400 -13.34 -11.50 -25.94
C GLY A 400 -12.87 -10.05 -25.93
N GLY A 401 -11.87 -9.75 -25.12
CA GLY A 401 -11.15 -8.47 -25.09
C GLY A 401 -11.76 -7.39 -24.20
N PRO A 402 -11.17 -6.17 -24.25
CA PRO A 402 -11.48 -5.09 -23.30
C PRO A 402 -12.98 -4.74 -23.22
N GLY A 403 -13.65 -4.57 -24.36
CA GLY A 403 -15.06 -4.17 -24.40
C GLY A 403 -16.04 -5.17 -23.76
N VAL A 404 -15.63 -6.42 -23.55
CA VAL A 404 -16.39 -7.45 -22.86
C VAL A 404 -15.98 -7.54 -21.40
N PHE A 405 -14.68 -7.59 -21.12
CA PHE A 405 -14.16 -7.82 -19.78
C PHE A 405 -14.36 -6.62 -18.86
N GLU A 406 -14.29 -5.39 -19.36
CA GLU A 406 -14.57 -4.17 -18.57
C GLU A 406 -16.03 -4.14 -18.07
N LYS A 407 -16.97 -4.67 -18.83
CA LYS A 407 -18.37 -4.82 -18.37
C LYS A 407 -18.49 -5.82 -17.23
N PHE A 408 -17.73 -6.90 -17.28
CA PHE A 408 -17.64 -7.85 -16.16
C PHE A 408 -17.08 -7.18 -14.92
N LEU A 409 -15.96 -6.43 -15.03
CA LEU A 409 -15.37 -5.73 -13.89
C LEU A 409 -16.33 -4.74 -13.24
N ARG A 410 -17.04 -3.96 -14.05
CA ARG A 410 -18.08 -3.05 -13.55
C ARG A 410 -19.18 -3.81 -12.80
N SER A 411 -19.68 -4.88 -13.39
CA SER A 411 -20.70 -5.76 -12.78
C SER A 411 -20.19 -6.42 -11.49
N TYR A 412 -18.91 -6.78 -11.43
CA TYR A 412 -18.25 -7.30 -10.24
C TYR A 412 -18.28 -6.28 -9.08
N ILE A 413 -17.92 -5.01 -9.36
CA ILE A 413 -17.98 -3.95 -8.36
C ILE A 413 -19.43 -3.71 -7.90
N GLU A 414 -20.38 -3.62 -8.82
CA GLU A 414 -21.80 -3.43 -8.50
C GLU A 414 -22.33 -4.57 -7.62
N LYS A 415 -21.96 -5.83 -7.94
CA LYS A 415 -22.41 -7.04 -7.23
C LYS A 415 -21.93 -7.10 -5.79
N PHE A 416 -20.66 -6.76 -5.55
CA PHE A 416 -20.01 -6.94 -4.25
C PHE A 416 -19.72 -5.63 -3.51
N THR A 417 -20.33 -4.53 -3.95
CA THR A 417 -20.23 -3.22 -3.29
C THR A 417 -20.42 -3.33 -1.77
N LYS A 418 -19.44 -2.83 -1.00
CA LYS A 418 -19.36 -2.85 0.47
C LYS A 418 -19.19 -4.25 1.09
N GLU A 419 -18.93 -5.26 0.29
CA GLU A 419 -18.66 -6.62 0.76
C GLU A 419 -17.17 -6.94 0.78
N SER A 420 -16.81 -7.98 1.54
CA SER A 420 -15.50 -8.62 1.52
C SER A 420 -15.65 -10.04 1.01
N ILE A 421 -14.84 -10.39 0.00
CA ILE A 421 -14.95 -11.67 -0.71
C ILE A 421 -13.62 -12.42 -0.77
N ASP A 422 -13.70 -13.72 -1.00
CA ASP A 422 -12.55 -14.58 -1.26
C ASP A 422 -12.40 -14.94 -2.75
N THR A 423 -11.30 -15.57 -3.10
CA THR A 423 -10.98 -16.00 -4.47
C THR A 423 -12.03 -16.95 -5.04
N GLN A 424 -12.62 -17.81 -4.21
CA GLN A 424 -13.64 -18.75 -4.67
C GLN A 424 -14.93 -18.03 -5.06
N GLN A 425 -15.38 -17.07 -4.24
CA GLN A 425 -16.57 -16.25 -4.53
C GLN A 425 -16.37 -15.41 -5.80
N TRP A 426 -15.16 -14.86 -6.01
CA TRP A 426 -14.80 -14.16 -7.23
C TRP A 426 -14.89 -15.07 -8.46
N LYS A 427 -14.31 -16.28 -8.37
CA LYS A 427 -14.34 -17.26 -9.46
C LYS A 427 -15.76 -17.71 -9.79
N GLU A 428 -16.57 -17.99 -8.78
CA GLU A 428 -17.99 -18.37 -8.97
C GLU A 428 -18.77 -17.26 -9.69
N TYR A 429 -18.51 -15.99 -9.33
CA TYR A 429 -19.14 -14.88 -10.01
C TYR A 429 -18.69 -14.74 -11.46
N LEU A 430 -17.39 -14.92 -11.75
CA LEU A 430 -16.87 -14.95 -13.12
C LEU A 430 -17.60 -15.98 -13.99
N TYR A 431 -17.74 -17.21 -13.49
CA TYR A 431 -18.48 -18.26 -14.21
C TYR A 431 -19.96 -17.96 -14.36
N SER A 432 -20.57 -17.34 -13.37
CA SER A 432 -21.98 -16.94 -13.41
C SER A 432 -22.22 -15.83 -14.44
N TYR A 433 -21.31 -14.87 -14.55
CA TYR A 433 -21.41 -13.75 -15.49
C TYR A 433 -21.23 -14.22 -16.94
N PHE A 434 -20.18 -14.99 -17.18
CA PHE A 434 -19.87 -15.56 -18.51
C PHE A 434 -20.57 -16.92 -18.70
N SER A 435 -21.89 -16.92 -18.72
CA SER A 435 -22.71 -18.15 -18.75
C SER A 435 -22.94 -18.74 -20.14
N ASP A 436 -22.56 -18.07 -21.22
CA ASP A 436 -22.67 -18.57 -22.57
C ASP A 436 -21.70 -19.73 -22.86
N GLU A 437 -22.06 -20.61 -23.81
CA GLU A 437 -21.31 -21.84 -24.11
C GLU A 437 -19.86 -21.58 -24.54
N LYS A 438 -19.62 -20.52 -25.32
CA LYS A 438 -18.27 -20.15 -25.78
C LYS A 438 -17.39 -19.76 -24.61
N SER A 439 -17.86 -18.86 -23.77
CA SER A 439 -17.14 -18.40 -22.56
C SER A 439 -16.91 -19.54 -21.57
N GLN A 440 -17.93 -20.38 -21.34
CA GLN A 440 -17.80 -21.56 -20.45
C GLN A 440 -16.77 -22.56 -21.00
N THR A 441 -16.71 -22.76 -22.31
CA THR A 441 -15.70 -23.63 -22.94
C THR A 441 -14.30 -23.05 -22.77
N ALA A 442 -14.14 -21.74 -22.96
CA ALA A 442 -12.87 -21.04 -22.72
C ALA A 442 -12.42 -21.12 -21.26
N LEU A 443 -13.30 -20.83 -20.31
CA LEU A 443 -12.99 -20.88 -18.87
C LEU A 443 -12.57 -22.28 -18.37
N LYS A 444 -13.07 -23.35 -19.00
CA LYS A 444 -12.67 -24.75 -18.70
C LYS A 444 -11.21 -25.04 -19.08
N THR A 445 -10.60 -24.25 -19.97
CA THR A 445 -9.19 -24.41 -20.36
C THR A 445 -8.22 -23.80 -19.36
N VAL A 446 -8.72 -22.99 -18.42
CA VAL A 446 -7.90 -22.30 -17.43
C VAL A 446 -7.50 -23.27 -16.33
N ASP A 447 -6.20 -23.44 -16.12
CA ASP A 447 -5.65 -24.22 -15.00
C ASP A 447 -5.70 -23.38 -13.72
N TRP A 448 -6.88 -23.33 -13.09
CA TRP A 448 -7.13 -22.52 -11.90
C TRP A 448 -6.25 -22.91 -10.72
N ASP A 449 -5.93 -24.19 -10.55
CA ASP A 449 -5.11 -24.64 -9.45
C ASP A 449 -3.68 -24.10 -9.56
N THR A 450 -3.07 -24.21 -10.73
CA THR A 450 -1.76 -23.64 -10.98
C THR A 450 -1.77 -22.10 -10.88
N TRP A 451 -2.83 -21.43 -11.36
CA TRP A 451 -2.94 -19.97 -11.22
C TRP A 451 -2.98 -19.50 -9.76
N PHE A 452 -3.79 -20.14 -8.93
CA PHE A 452 -3.98 -19.69 -7.54
C PHE A 452 -2.94 -20.25 -6.58
N ASN A 453 -2.58 -21.53 -6.71
CA ASN A 453 -1.79 -22.28 -5.74
C ASN A 453 -0.39 -22.63 -6.24
N GLY A 454 -0.11 -22.49 -7.53
CA GLY A 454 1.21 -22.76 -8.12
C GLY A 454 2.24 -21.74 -7.69
N GLN A 455 3.44 -22.25 -7.32
CA GLN A 455 4.59 -21.41 -7.00
C GLN A 455 5.30 -20.94 -8.28
N GLY A 456 6.02 -19.82 -8.19
CA GLY A 456 6.80 -19.28 -9.29
C GLY A 456 5.97 -18.43 -10.26
N MET A 457 6.45 -18.40 -11.51
CA MET A 457 5.83 -17.60 -12.57
C MET A 457 4.45 -18.13 -12.96
N PRO A 458 3.58 -17.29 -13.57
CA PRO A 458 2.26 -17.71 -14.04
C PRO A 458 2.34 -18.85 -15.06
N PRO A 459 1.32 -19.74 -15.13
CA PRO A 459 1.30 -20.84 -16.12
C PRO A 459 1.15 -20.36 -17.56
N VAL A 460 0.62 -19.14 -17.75
CA VAL A 460 0.48 -18.49 -19.06
C VAL A 460 1.06 -17.10 -18.96
N ILE A 461 2.01 -16.81 -19.84
CA ILE A 461 2.56 -15.45 -20.02
C ILE A 461 1.89 -14.86 -21.25
N PRO A 462 1.17 -13.72 -21.11
CA PRO A 462 0.55 -13.05 -22.26
C PRO A 462 1.59 -12.57 -23.28
N ASP A 463 1.19 -12.57 -24.55
CA ASP A 463 2.00 -12.00 -25.63
C ASP A 463 1.76 -10.48 -25.67
N TYR A 464 2.70 -9.70 -25.14
CA TYR A 464 2.58 -8.25 -25.10
C TYR A 464 3.11 -7.60 -26.38
N ASP A 465 2.41 -6.57 -26.90
CA ASP A 465 2.94 -5.68 -27.93
C ASP A 465 4.14 -4.90 -27.36
N THR A 466 5.33 -5.19 -27.87
CA THR A 466 6.59 -4.58 -27.45
C THR A 466 6.99 -3.33 -28.25
N SER A 467 6.11 -2.81 -29.11
CA SER A 467 6.43 -1.70 -30.03
C SER A 467 6.89 -0.44 -29.29
N LEU A 468 6.34 -0.11 -28.11
CA LEU A 468 6.78 1.03 -27.30
C LEU A 468 8.14 0.79 -26.61
N ALA A 469 8.54 -0.46 -26.42
CA ALA A 469 9.82 -0.82 -25.83
C ALA A 469 10.95 -0.99 -26.87
N SER A 470 10.63 -1.00 -28.17
CA SER A 470 11.61 -1.33 -29.23
C SER A 470 12.81 -0.38 -29.28
N ALA A 471 12.60 0.92 -29.08
CA ALA A 471 13.69 1.89 -29.01
C ALA A 471 14.59 1.65 -27.79
N CYS A 472 14.02 1.28 -26.64
CA CYS A 472 14.75 0.92 -25.43
C CYS A 472 15.60 -0.33 -25.66
N THR A 473 15.02 -1.35 -26.30
CA THR A 473 15.70 -2.60 -26.66
C THR A 473 16.87 -2.34 -27.59
N THR A 474 16.67 -1.54 -28.64
CA THR A 474 17.73 -1.18 -29.58
C THR A 474 18.89 -0.47 -28.89
N LEU A 475 18.62 0.48 -27.99
CA LEU A 475 19.64 1.20 -27.25
C LEU A 475 20.37 0.26 -26.27
N ARG A 476 19.63 -0.62 -25.55
CA ARG A 476 20.21 -1.63 -24.68
C ARG A 476 21.15 -2.57 -25.43
N GLU A 477 20.74 -3.05 -26.62
CA GLU A 477 21.57 -3.94 -27.45
C GLU A 477 22.86 -3.27 -27.89
N LYS A 478 22.80 -1.99 -28.30
CA LYS A 478 24.00 -1.22 -28.64
C LYS A 478 24.97 -1.15 -27.46
N TRP A 479 24.49 -0.84 -26.24
CA TRP A 479 25.32 -0.77 -25.05
C TRP A 479 25.94 -2.13 -24.67
N CYS A 480 25.15 -3.20 -24.75
CA CYS A 480 25.65 -4.55 -24.45
C CYS A 480 26.72 -4.99 -25.45
N ALA A 481 26.53 -4.71 -26.74
CA ALA A 481 27.44 -5.14 -27.80
C ALA A 481 28.69 -4.28 -27.95
N ALA A 482 28.70 -3.04 -27.46
CA ALA A 482 29.81 -2.11 -27.61
C ALA A 482 31.08 -2.63 -26.92
N SER A 483 32.25 -2.39 -27.52
CA SER A 483 33.54 -2.60 -26.87
C SER A 483 33.86 -1.43 -25.93
N ASP A 484 34.45 -1.74 -24.78
CA ASP A 484 34.94 -0.72 -23.83
C ASP A 484 35.97 0.25 -24.44
N SER A 485 36.65 -0.18 -25.51
CA SER A 485 37.62 0.65 -26.22
C SER A 485 37.01 1.62 -27.25
N ASP A 486 35.71 1.46 -27.59
CA ASP A 486 35.01 2.31 -28.53
C ASP A 486 33.57 2.61 -28.11
N LEU A 487 33.43 3.62 -27.29
CA LEU A 487 32.17 4.14 -26.79
C LEU A 487 31.80 5.52 -27.37
N SER A 488 32.54 5.96 -28.41
CA SER A 488 32.36 7.28 -29.02
C SER A 488 31.03 7.47 -29.77
N GLN A 489 30.38 6.35 -30.11
CA GLN A 489 29.06 6.34 -30.76
C GLN A 489 27.92 6.83 -29.88
N PHE A 490 28.06 6.78 -28.55
CA PHE A 490 27.00 7.15 -27.60
C PHE A 490 27.00 8.66 -27.30
N LYS A 491 25.81 9.27 -27.34
CA LYS A 491 25.58 10.71 -27.18
C LYS A 491 24.35 10.99 -26.35
N ALA A 492 24.28 12.19 -25.78
CA ALA A 492 23.12 12.63 -25.00
C ALA A 492 21.78 12.47 -25.76
N ASP A 493 21.82 12.70 -27.08
CA ASP A 493 20.66 12.63 -27.97
C ASP A 493 20.04 11.21 -28.07
N ASP A 494 20.75 10.15 -27.67
CA ASP A 494 20.21 8.80 -27.67
C ASP A 494 18.96 8.67 -26.76
N LEU A 495 18.87 9.47 -25.69
CA LEU A 495 17.72 9.49 -24.78
C LEU A 495 16.63 10.50 -25.17
N THR A 496 16.88 11.39 -26.11
CA THR A 496 15.93 12.44 -26.52
C THR A 496 14.60 11.87 -27.01
N PRO A 497 14.54 10.77 -27.79
CA PRO A 497 13.28 10.18 -28.24
C PRO A 497 12.52 9.42 -27.14
N LEU A 498 13.17 9.13 -26.00
CA LEU A 498 12.61 8.28 -24.95
C LEU A 498 11.89 9.12 -23.90
N SER A 499 10.62 8.79 -23.64
CA SER A 499 9.89 9.29 -22.49
C SER A 499 10.52 8.83 -21.17
N SER A 500 10.15 9.44 -20.04
CA SER A 500 10.60 9.00 -18.71
C SER A 500 10.30 7.52 -18.44
N MET A 501 9.13 7.02 -18.86
CA MET A 501 8.78 5.60 -18.77
C MET A 501 9.71 4.73 -19.63
N GLN A 502 10.02 5.15 -20.84
CA GLN A 502 10.93 4.42 -21.71
C GLN A 502 12.39 4.45 -21.22
N ARG A 503 12.83 5.55 -20.59
CA ARG A 503 14.16 5.60 -19.92
C ARG A 503 14.22 4.63 -18.73
N ARG A 504 13.15 4.54 -17.96
CA ARG A 504 13.00 3.53 -16.90
C ARG A 504 13.08 2.11 -17.47
N GLU A 505 12.35 1.85 -18.55
CA GLU A 505 12.36 0.55 -19.25
C GLU A 505 13.74 0.19 -19.80
N PHE A 506 14.46 1.14 -20.40
CA PHE A 506 15.82 0.94 -20.87
C PHE A 506 16.75 0.45 -19.74
N LEU A 507 16.70 1.09 -18.58
CA LEU A 507 17.50 0.69 -17.42
C LEU A 507 17.02 -0.66 -16.84
N SER A 508 15.70 -0.93 -16.85
CA SER A 508 15.14 -2.21 -16.44
C SER A 508 15.63 -3.36 -17.32
N GLN A 509 15.70 -3.15 -18.63
CA GLN A 509 16.26 -4.14 -19.56
C GLN A 509 17.76 -4.38 -19.34
N LEU A 510 18.52 -3.35 -19.01
CA LEU A 510 19.94 -3.51 -18.66
C LEU A 510 20.13 -4.34 -17.37
N LEU A 511 19.26 -4.15 -16.38
CA LEU A 511 19.29 -4.96 -15.14
C LEU A 511 19.03 -6.46 -15.36
N GLN A 512 18.40 -6.84 -16.47
CA GLN A 512 18.18 -8.23 -16.86
C GLN A 512 19.35 -8.85 -17.65
N GLN A 513 20.36 -8.04 -17.98
CA GLN A 513 21.56 -8.50 -18.66
C GLN A 513 22.69 -8.78 -17.66
N PRO A 514 23.73 -9.51 -18.04
CA PRO A 514 24.97 -9.54 -17.26
C PRO A 514 25.45 -8.12 -16.95
N PRO A 515 26.04 -7.87 -15.77
CA PRO A 515 26.50 -6.55 -15.39
C PRO A 515 27.41 -5.91 -16.45
N LEU A 516 27.18 -4.65 -16.76
CA LEU A 516 28.03 -3.88 -17.66
C LEU A 516 29.39 -3.59 -17.00
N SER A 517 30.41 -3.36 -17.80
CA SER A 517 31.69 -2.88 -17.30
C SER A 517 31.57 -1.49 -16.66
N VAL A 518 32.41 -1.20 -15.68
CA VAL A 518 32.48 0.13 -15.05
C VAL A 518 32.78 1.22 -16.10
N THR A 519 33.61 0.93 -17.10
CA THR A 519 33.91 1.84 -18.22
C THR A 519 32.64 2.26 -18.97
N LYS A 520 31.73 1.31 -19.25
CA LYS A 520 30.44 1.63 -19.89
C LYS A 520 29.55 2.48 -18.99
N LEU A 521 29.48 2.18 -17.70
CA LEU A 521 28.67 2.97 -16.76
C LEU A 521 29.21 4.38 -16.60
N GLN A 522 30.52 4.57 -16.55
CA GLN A 522 31.17 5.89 -16.54
C GLN A 522 30.83 6.67 -17.80
N LYS A 523 30.86 6.01 -18.97
CA LYS A 523 30.45 6.66 -20.23
C LYS A 523 28.96 6.99 -20.26
N MET A 524 28.08 6.11 -19.74
CA MET A 524 26.66 6.41 -19.57
C MET A 524 26.43 7.63 -18.68
N GLN A 525 27.19 7.75 -17.58
CA GLN A 525 27.11 8.92 -16.71
C GLN A 525 27.57 10.18 -17.42
N GLU A 526 28.67 10.10 -18.19
CA GLU A 526 29.19 11.24 -18.97
C GLU A 526 28.15 11.76 -19.99
N VAL A 527 27.48 10.84 -20.72
CA VAL A 527 26.61 11.26 -21.85
C VAL A 527 25.16 11.47 -21.44
N TYR A 528 24.65 10.78 -20.41
CA TYR A 528 23.22 10.79 -20.02
C TYR A 528 22.96 11.47 -18.69
N ASP A 529 23.98 11.71 -17.89
CA ASP A 529 23.91 12.36 -16.57
C ASP A 529 22.82 11.80 -15.63
N PHE A 530 22.73 10.48 -15.52
CA PHE A 530 21.75 9.80 -14.66
C PHE A 530 21.88 10.16 -13.17
N ASN A 531 23.07 10.60 -12.73
CA ASN A 531 23.27 11.03 -11.35
C ASN A 531 22.47 12.29 -10.97
N SER A 532 22.07 13.11 -11.96
CA SER A 532 21.29 14.35 -11.76
C SER A 532 19.78 14.14 -11.91
N VAL A 533 19.33 12.93 -12.27
CA VAL A 533 17.91 12.65 -12.51
C VAL A 533 17.14 12.65 -11.20
N ARG A 534 16.05 13.42 -11.13
CA ARG A 534 15.16 13.50 -9.95
C ARG A 534 14.19 12.33 -9.86
N ASN A 535 13.77 11.75 -11.01
CA ASN A 535 12.84 10.63 -11.03
C ASN A 535 13.40 9.44 -10.26
N SER A 536 12.78 9.11 -9.14
CA SER A 536 13.25 8.08 -8.20
C SER A 536 13.30 6.67 -8.80
N GLU A 537 12.40 6.35 -9.74
CA GLU A 537 12.37 5.05 -10.43
C GLU A 537 13.56 4.88 -11.39
N ILE A 538 13.98 5.95 -12.06
CA ILE A 538 15.18 5.98 -12.91
C ILE A 538 16.43 5.93 -12.02
N ARG A 539 16.50 6.79 -11.00
CA ARG A 539 17.61 6.87 -10.05
C ARG A 539 17.85 5.53 -9.34
N PHE A 540 16.80 4.87 -8.89
CA PHE A 540 16.85 3.55 -8.26
C PHE A 540 17.51 2.50 -9.17
N ARG A 541 17.09 2.41 -10.44
CA ARG A 541 17.63 1.45 -11.38
C ARG A 541 19.07 1.75 -11.75
N TRP A 542 19.40 3.02 -11.90
CA TRP A 542 20.76 3.46 -12.14
C TRP A 542 21.71 3.07 -11.00
N LEU A 543 21.30 3.28 -9.75
CA LEU A 543 22.07 2.88 -8.59
C LEU A 543 22.28 1.36 -8.52
N ARG A 544 21.24 0.58 -8.82
CA ARG A 544 21.36 -0.88 -8.89
C ARG A 544 22.34 -1.35 -9.96
N LEU A 545 22.29 -0.77 -11.14
CA LEU A 545 23.28 -1.07 -12.20
C LEU A 545 24.70 -0.81 -11.72
N GLY A 546 24.95 0.31 -11.04
CA GLY A 546 26.25 0.63 -10.46
C GLY A 546 26.70 -0.38 -9.41
N LEU A 547 25.82 -0.74 -8.47
CA LEU A 547 26.13 -1.71 -7.42
C LEU A 547 26.40 -3.12 -7.97
N LEU A 548 25.57 -3.60 -8.89
CA LEU A 548 25.70 -4.92 -9.51
C LEU A 548 26.96 -5.02 -10.40
N SER A 549 27.41 -3.90 -10.94
CA SER A 549 28.67 -3.82 -11.72
C SER A 549 29.90 -3.54 -10.86
N HIS A 550 29.75 -3.47 -9.54
CA HIS A 550 30.80 -3.16 -8.58
C HIS A 550 31.51 -1.82 -8.87
N TRP A 551 30.72 -0.79 -9.26
CA TRP A 551 31.23 0.55 -9.48
C TRP A 551 31.28 1.30 -8.13
N ALA A 552 32.49 1.53 -7.62
CA ALA A 552 32.69 2.09 -6.27
C ALA A 552 31.95 3.42 -6.02
N ASP A 553 31.84 4.31 -7.03
CA ASP A 553 31.15 5.58 -6.92
C ASP A 553 29.62 5.42 -6.69
N ALA A 554 29.06 4.24 -6.94
CA ALA A 554 27.66 3.94 -6.67
C ALA A 554 27.38 3.78 -5.17
N ILE A 555 28.36 3.35 -4.36
CA ILE A 555 28.19 3.08 -2.92
C ILE A 555 27.70 4.34 -2.17
N PRO A 556 28.43 5.48 -2.17
CA PRO A 556 28.00 6.66 -1.43
C PRO A 556 26.66 7.22 -1.94
N ARG A 557 26.37 7.09 -3.24
CA ARG A 557 25.10 7.53 -3.83
C ARG A 557 23.93 6.65 -3.41
N ALA A 558 24.13 5.32 -3.35
CA ALA A 558 23.14 4.39 -2.87
C ALA A 558 22.84 4.61 -1.37
N ILE A 559 23.89 4.80 -0.55
CA ILE A 559 23.76 5.13 0.88
C ILE A 559 22.98 6.44 1.05
N GLN A 560 23.30 7.47 0.28
CA GLN A 560 22.55 8.73 0.30
C GLN A 560 21.06 8.47 -0.01
N PHE A 561 20.75 7.74 -1.06
CA PHE A 561 19.37 7.51 -1.50
C PHE A 561 18.55 6.69 -0.49
N VAL A 562 19.13 5.66 0.14
CA VAL A 562 18.44 4.89 1.18
C VAL A 562 18.32 5.63 2.51
N THR A 563 19.08 6.72 2.70
CA THR A 563 19.01 7.58 3.88
C THR A 563 17.96 8.68 3.72
N GLU A 564 17.82 9.25 2.53
CA GLU A 564 16.92 10.39 2.28
C GLU A 564 15.45 9.99 2.13
N GLN A 565 15.13 8.72 1.95
CA GLN A 565 13.75 8.21 1.84
C GLN A 565 13.65 6.75 2.31
N GLY A 566 12.45 6.31 2.72
CA GLY A 566 12.21 4.99 3.34
C GLY A 566 11.29 4.06 2.54
N ARG A 567 11.01 4.35 1.27
CA ARG A 567 10.14 3.51 0.45
C ARG A 567 10.74 2.12 0.25
N MET A 568 10.05 1.09 0.74
CA MET A 568 10.55 -0.30 0.76
C MET A 568 10.88 -0.85 -0.62
N LYS A 569 10.15 -0.45 -1.65
CA LYS A 569 10.44 -0.78 -3.06
C LYS A 569 11.89 -0.44 -3.44
N PHE A 570 12.44 0.65 -2.90
CA PHE A 570 13.78 1.13 -3.21
C PHE A 570 14.81 0.67 -2.18
N VAL A 571 14.53 0.87 -0.92
CA VAL A 571 15.55 0.65 0.12
C VAL A 571 15.90 -0.83 0.28
N ARG A 572 14.93 -1.75 0.24
CA ARG A 572 15.19 -3.17 0.41
C ARG A 572 16.12 -3.76 -0.67
N PRO A 573 15.84 -3.58 -2.00
CA PRO A 573 16.75 -4.09 -3.03
C PRO A 573 18.14 -3.46 -2.97
N LEU A 574 18.25 -2.15 -2.67
CA LEU A 574 19.54 -1.49 -2.58
C LEU A 574 20.37 -2.00 -1.40
N TYR A 575 19.76 -2.23 -0.23
CA TYR A 575 20.46 -2.84 0.91
C TYR A 575 20.88 -4.28 0.58
N ARG A 576 20.06 -5.08 -0.13
CA ARG A 576 20.47 -6.44 -0.59
C ARG A 576 21.65 -6.38 -1.55
N ASP A 577 21.60 -5.48 -2.56
CA ASP A 577 22.65 -5.34 -3.55
C ASP A 577 23.98 -4.90 -2.88
N MET A 578 23.94 -3.93 -1.95
CA MET A 578 25.11 -3.52 -1.17
C MET A 578 25.63 -4.63 -0.26
N TYR A 579 24.75 -5.38 0.40
CA TYR A 579 25.14 -6.48 1.28
C TYR A 579 25.84 -7.62 0.51
N ALA A 580 25.41 -7.90 -0.71
CA ALA A 580 25.99 -8.92 -1.57
C ALA A 580 27.42 -8.57 -2.03
N TRP A 581 27.78 -7.29 -2.10
CA TRP A 581 29.09 -6.82 -2.51
C TRP A 581 29.98 -6.51 -1.29
N GLU A 582 31.14 -7.18 -1.20
CA GLU A 582 32.00 -7.12 -0.02
C GLU A 582 32.41 -5.69 0.38
N GLU A 583 32.80 -4.85 -0.58
CA GLU A 583 33.21 -3.45 -0.32
C GLU A 583 32.06 -2.57 0.15
N ALA A 584 30.82 -2.84 -0.29
CA ALA A 584 29.64 -2.06 0.05
C ALA A 584 28.94 -2.55 1.33
N ARG A 585 29.20 -3.80 1.76
CA ARG A 585 28.48 -4.45 2.87
C ARG A 585 28.61 -3.70 4.18
N GLN A 586 29.85 -3.44 4.62
CA GLN A 586 30.05 -2.77 5.90
C GLN A 586 29.51 -1.34 5.91
N PRO A 587 29.74 -0.50 4.87
CA PRO A 587 29.09 0.80 4.76
C PRO A 587 27.56 0.74 4.84
N ALA A 588 26.91 -0.25 4.23
CA ALA A 588 25.46 -0.43 4.30
C ALA A 588 24.98 -0.77 5.73
N ILE A 589 25.68 -1.68 6.41
CA ILE A 589 25.38 -2.05 7.81
C ILE A 589 25.54 -0.83 8.73
N ASP A 590 26.66 -0.13 8.62
CA ASP A 590 26.95 1.04 9.45
C ASP A 590 25.90 2.14 9.25
N ASN A 591 25.52 2.41 8.00
CA ASN A 591 24.45 3.36 7.68
C ASN A 591 23.10 2.93 8.28
N PHE A 592 22.71 1.66 8.09
CA PHE A 592 21.45 1.16 8.64
C PHE A 592 21.41 1.32 10.17
N LEU A 593 22.46 0.93 10.88
CA LEU A 593 22.54 1.05 12.33
C LEU A 593 22.49 2.51 12.81
N ALA A 594 23.00 3.45 12.02
CA ALA A 594 22.95 4.87 12.32
C ALA A 594 21.55 5.49 12.17
N VAL A 595 20.73 4.99 11.20
CA VAL A 595 19.46 5.63 10.84
C VAL A 595 18.21 4.79 11.16
N LYS A 596 18.35 3.54 11.62
CA LYS A 596 17.22 2.62 11.83
C LYS A 596 16.13 3.16 12.74
N ASP A 597 16.49 3.94 13.76
CA ASP A 597 15.54 4.53 14.72
C ASP A 597 14.72 5.69 14.11
N GLU A 598 15.10 6.17 12.93
CA GLU A 598 14.39 7.19 12.15
C GLU A 598 13.52 6.57 11.04
N MET A 599 13.71 5.29 10.75
CA MET A 599 12.93 4.56 9.77
C MET A 599 11.56 4.18 10.32
N HIS A 600 10.62 3.95 9.41
CA HIS A 600 9.36 3.28 9.76
C HIS A 600 9.64 1.88 10.32
N ASN A 601 8.93 1.46 11.38
CA ASN A 601 9.18 0.19 12.08
C ASN A 601 9.18 -1.03 11.15
N THR A 602 8.22 -1.11 10.23
CA THR A 602 8.12 -2.20 9.24
C THR A 602 9.35 -2.21 8.34
N THR A 603 9.76 -1.06 7.82
CA THR A 603 10.94 -0.93 6.95
C THR A 603 12.21 -1.35 7.68
N ALA A 604 12.42 -0.83 8.90
CA ALA A 604 13.60 -1.19 9.71
C ALA A 604 13.66 -2.68 10.00
N GLY A 605 12.54 -3.30 10.39
CA GLY A 605 12.47 -4.73 10.68
C GLY A 605 12.77 -5.63 9.47
N LEU A 606 12.32 -5.23 8.28
CA LEU A 606 12.60 -5.97 7.05
C LEU A 606 14.05 -5.81 6.56
N ILE A 607 14.60 -4.59 6.64
CA ILE A 607 16.02 -4.35 6.29
C ILE A 607 16.95 -5.09 7.26
N GLU A 608 16.63 -5.16 8.54
CA GLU A 608 17.41 -5.91 9.54
C GLU A 608 17.52 -7.40 9.17
N LYS A 609 16.45 -7.99 8.61
CA LYS A 609 16.47 -9.36 8.04
C LYS A 609 17.30 -9.43 6.76
N GLU A 610 17.19 -8.46 5.84
CA GLU A 610 18.00 -8.41 4.60
C GLU A 610 19.51 -8.31 4.86
N LEU A 611 19.89 -7.62 5.94
CA LEU A 611 21.28 -7.46 6.37
C LEU A 611 21.76 -8.59 7.32
N HIS A 612 20.93 -9.61 7.55
CA HIS A 612 21.23 -10.73 8.45
C HIS A 612 21.68 -10.32 9.86
N LEU A 613 21.06 -9.26 10.41
CA LEU A 613 21.32 -8.76 11.76
C LEU A 613 20.38 -9.36 12.82
N LYS A 614 19.39 -10.11 12.38
CA LYS A 614 18.46 -10.92 13.17
C LYS A 614 18.49 -12.37 12.75
#